data_d12e779cab72e43a0114b791f9373f88
#
_entry.id   d12e779cab72e43a0114b791f9373f88
#
_cell.length_a   1.000
_cell.length_b   1.000
_cell.length_c   1.000
_cell.angle_alpha   90.00
_cell.angle_beta   90.00
_cell.angle_gamma   90.00
#
_symmetry.space_group_name_H-M   'P 1'
#
loop_
_entity.id
_entity.type
_entity.pdbx_description
1 polymer ?
#
loop_
_entity_poly.entity_id
_entity_poly.type
_entity_poly.pdbx_seq_one_letter_code
_entity_poly.pdbx_strand_id
1 'polypeptide(L)'
;MTFSGGEAIKSKLTKMAHGLEKAKTVHVGFLESATYASAPYTAQIANAAKRSRKEGRIWTSLLESWAKWGETHHPNLHIAQVAFWLEFGTSRMKARPFFRNMIRSKSPRWGFWLGKYLKESDYDAQTALSKLGVLIKEQLQASILAWPADNKPLTVFIKRASKALVNFGTMLRHVDFQVLD
;
A
#
# COMPACT_ATOMS: atom_id res chain seq x y z
N MET A 1 24.59 -52.98 -13.52
CA MET A 1 23.92 -52.17 -12.50
C MET A 1 23.06 -51.13 -13.20
N THR A 2 21.76 -51.35 -13.26
CA THR A 2 20.82 -50.38 -13.87
C THR A 2 20.41 -49.34 -12.82
N PHE A 3 20.75 -48.09 -13.06
CA PHE A 3 20.32 -46.99 -12.22
C PHE A 3 18.80 -46.76 -12.39
N SER A 4 17.98 -47.36 -11.53
CA SER A 4 16.50 -47.20 -11.60
C SER A 4 15.99 -45.89 -11.07
N GLY A 5 16.86 -44.97 -10.58
CA GLY A 5 16.48 -43.68 -10.04
C GLY A 5 16.37 -42.51 -11.04
N GLY A 6 16.86 -42.71 -12.26
CA GLY A 6 16.96 -41.62 -13.24
C GLY A 6 15.62 -41.11 -13.75
N GLU A 7 14.65 -41.99 -13.98
CA GLU A 7 13.30 -41.60 -14.44
C GLU A 7 12.49 -40.87 -13.37
N ALA A 8 12.59 -41.30 -12.11
CA ALA A 8 11.93 -40.63 -10.99
C ALA A 8 12.49 -39.19 -10.76
N ILE A 9 13.81 -39.03 -10.89
CA ILE A 9 14.45 -37.73 -10.81
C ILE A 9 14.02 -36.86 -12.01
N LYS A 10 14.03 -37.38 -13.23
CA LYS A 10 13.61 -36.65 -14.43
C LYS A 10 12.14 -36.20 -14.33
N SER A 11 11.25 -37.07 -13.90
CA SER A 11 9.83 -36.80 -13.70
C SER A 11 9.65 -35.67 -12.65
N LYS A 12 10.38 -35.71 -11.53
CA LYS A 12 10.35 -34.67 -10.50
C LYS A 12 10.86 -33.34 -11.02
N LEU A 13 11.97 -33.34 -11.76
CA LEU A 13 12.53 -32.11 -12.36
C LEU A 13 11.58 -31.49 -13.40
N THR A 14 10.94 -32.32 -14.23
CA THR A 14 9.94 -31.83 -15.20
C THR A 14 8.73 -31.23 -14.51
N LYS A 15 8.25 -31.84 -13.42
CA LYS A 15 7.14 -31.29 -12.62
C LYS A 15 7.52 -29.96 -11.98
N MET A 16 8.73 -29.85 -11.44
CA MET A 16 9.25 -28.60 -10.87
C MET A 16 9.37 -27.51 -11.93
N ALA A 17 9.93 -27.81 -13.10
CA ALA A 17 10.04 -26.86 -14.22
C ALA A 17 8.67 -26.34 -14.64
N HIS A 18 7.70 -27.22 -14.84
CA HIS A 18 6.32 -26.85 -15.19
C HIS A 18 5.63 -26.02 -14.09
N GLY A 19 5.88 -26.31 -12.82
CA GLY A 19 5.39 -25.52 -11.70
C GLY A 19 5.95 -24.10 -11.68
N LEU A 20 7.23 -23.92 -12.03
CA LEU A 20 7.90 -22.61 -12.09
C LEU A 20 7.45 -21.75 -13.28
N GLU A 21 6.92 -22.34 -14.35
CA GLU A 21 6.41 -21.61 -15.52
C GLU A 21 5.05 -20.96 -15.32
N LYS A 22 4.29 -21.36 -14.29
CA LYS A 22 2.91 -20.91 -14.06
C LYS A 22 2.76 -19.44 -13.68
N ALA A 23 3.80 -18.81 -13.12
CA ALA A 23 3.78 -17.40 -12.74
C ALA A 23 5.19 -16.84 -12.71
N LYS A 24 5.37 -15.59 -13.15
CA LYS A 24 6.68 -14.95 -13.29
C LYS A 24 6.91 -13.81 -12.32
N THR A 25 5.87 -13.06 -11.98
CA THR A 25 6.00 -11.84 -11.19
C THR A 25 4.91 -11.70 -10.13
N VAL A 26 5.23 -10.98 -9.07
CA VAL A 26 4.26 -10.51 -8.10
C VAL A 26 4.35 -8.99 -7.98
N HIS A 27 3.25 -8.31 -8.19
CA HIS A 27 3.11 -6.88 -7.99
C HIS A 27 2.45 -6.61 -6.63
N VAL A 28 3.04 -5.75 -5.83
CA VAL A 28 2.49 -5.36 -4.51
C VAL A 28 2.45 -3.85 -4.41
N GLY A 29 1.31 -3.31 -4.02
CA GLY A 29 1.15 -1.85 -3.89
C GLY A 29 -0.30 -1.41 -3.85
N PHE A 30 -0.55 -0.25 -4.42
CA PHE A 30 -1.89 0.33 -4.56
C PHE A 30 -2.38 0.08 -5.98
N LEU A 31 -3.36 -0.81 -6.13
CA LEU A 31 -3.91 -1.15 -7.44
C LEU A 31 -4.68 0.04 -8.04
N GLU A 32 -4.63 0.19 -9.37
CA GLU A 32 -5.11 1.37 -10.09
C GLU A 32 -6.61 1.66 -9.94
N SER A 33 -7.43 0.64 -9.72
CA SER A 33 -8.88 0.77 -9.60
C SER A 33 -9.37 1.45 -8.32
N ALA A 34 -8.50 1.59 -7.32
CA ALA A 34 -8.89 2.11 -6.02
C ALA A 34 -8.82 3.65 -5.97
N THR A 35 -9.95 4.28 -5.70
CA THR A 35 -10.07 5.75 -5.57
C THR A 35 -10.48 6.19 -4.17
N TYR A 36 -10.02 7.37 -3.78
CA TYR A 36 -10.62 8.07 -2.64
C TYR A 36 -11.96 8.64 -3.10
N ALA A 37 -13.04 8.19 -2.49
CA ALA A 37 -14.32 8.90 -2.64
C ALA A 37 -14.13 10.35 -2.14
N SER A 38 -14.46 11.33 -2.97
CA SER A 38 -14.34 12.76 -2.64
C SER A 38 -15.22 13.16 -1.46
N ALA A 39 -16.42 12.57 -1.39
CA ALA A 39 -17.41 12.88 -0.37
C ALA A 39 -16.91 12.79 1.09
N PRO A 40 -16.19 11.75 1.54
CA PRO A 40 -15.68 11.71 2.92
C PRO A 40 -14.65 12.79 3.25
N TYR A 41 -13.78 13.16 2.30
CA TYR A 41 -12.75 14.16 2.53
C TYR A 41 -13.34 15.57 2.59
N THR A 42 -14.20 15.91 1.64
CA THR A 42 -14.92 17.18 1.61
C THR A 42 -15.79 17.35 2.85
N ALA A 43 -16.53 16.30 3.25
CA ALA A 43 -17.31 16.29 4.48
C ALA A 43 -16.44 16.47 5.75
N GLN A 44 -15.23 15.90 5.76
CA GLN A 44 -14.29 16.16 6.88
C GLN A 44 -13.90 17.62 6.99
N ILE A 45 -13.56 18.27 5.87
CA ILE A 45 -13.20 19.68 5.86
C ILE A 45 -14.40 20.53 6.26
N ALA A 46 -15.60 20.28 5.73
CA ALA A 46 -16.82 20.99 6.09
C ALA A 46 -17.16 20.87 7.60
N ASN A 47 -17.01 19.64 8.16
CA ASN A 47 -17.20 19.43 9.59
C ASN A 47 -16.10 20.12 10.44
N ALA A 48 -14.88 20.18 9.92
CA ALA A 48 -13.80 20.93 10.58
C ALA A 48 -14.08 22.45 10.55
N ALA A 49 -14.63 22.97 9.46
CA ALA A 49 -15.06 24.38 9.37
C ALA A 49 -16.14 24.72 10.41
N LYS A 50 -17.17 23.86 10.53
CA LYS A 50 -18.22 24.03 11.56
C LYS A 50 -17.65 24.04 12.98
N ARG A 51 -16.69 23.14 13.29
CA ARG A 51 -16.02 23.10 14.59
C ARG A 51 -15.15 24.34 14.81
N SER A 52 -14.37 24.74 13.79
CA SER A 52 -13.53 25.93 13.84
C SER A 52 -14.35 27.19 14.15
N ARG A 53 -15.53 27.31 13.54
CA ARG A 53 -16.46 28.42 13.82
C ARG A 53 -16.95 28.38 15.26
N LYS A 54 -17.38 27.20 15.75
CA LYS A 54 -17.85 27.04 17.14
C LYS A 54 -16.77 27.35 18.18
N GLU A 55 -15.52 27.02 17.87
CA GLU A 55 -14.35 27.20 18.75
C GLU A 55 -13.67 28.59 18.55
N GLY A 56 -14.20 29.46 17.68
CA GLY A 56 -13.62 30.79 17.40
C GLY A 56 -12.21 30.72 16.78
N ARG A 57 -11.88 29.67 16.03
CA ARG A 57 -10.54 29.51 15.47
C ARG A 57 -10.35 30.32 14.19
N ILE A 58 -9.12 30.77 13.96
CA ILE A 58 -8.71 31.56 12.78
C ILE A 58 -8.83 30.83 11.45
N TRP A 59 -9.02 29.50 11.45
CA TRP A 59 -9.04 28.68 10.24
C TRP A 59 -10.42 28.56 9.59
N THR A 60 -11.47 29.16 10.13
CA THR A 60 -12.85 28.97 9.68
C THR A 60 -13.03 29.31 8.21
N SER A 61 -12.67 30.52 7.79
CA SER A 61 -12.81 30.97 6.39
C SER A 61 -11.97 30.11 5.41
N LEU A 62 -10.77 29.73 5.81
CA LEU A 62 -9.89 28.86 5.03
C LEU A 62 -10.51 27.48 4.83
N LEU A 63 -11.06 26.87 5.86
CA LEU A 63 -11.68 25.56 5.81
C LEU A 63 -12.98 25.56 4.98
N GLU A 64 -13.74 26.65 5.05
CA GLU A 64 -14.96 26.83 4.24
C GLU A 64 -14.62 26.95 2.75
N SER A 65 -13.60 27.73 2.41
CA SER A 65 -13.14 27.84 1.01
C SER A 65 -12.59 26.51 0.48
N TRP A 66 -11.87 25.74 1.30
CA TRP A 66 -11.35 24.42 0.91
C TRP A 66 -12.46 23.39 0.76
N ALA A 67 -13.50 23.42 1.60
CA ALA A 67 -14.65 22.54 1.46
C ALA A 67 -15.35 22.79 0.11
N LYS A 68 -15.63 24.05 -0.21
CA LYS A 68 -16.25 24.44 -1.47
C LYS A 68 -15.40 24.10 -2.70
N TRP A 69 -14.07 24.34 -2.61
CA TRP A 69 -13.15 23.98 -3.70
C TRP A 69 -13.07 22.46 -3.92
N GLY A 70 -13.06 21.68 -2.83
CA GLY A 70 -13.02 20.21 -2.90
C GLY A 70 -14.25 19.59 -3.57
N GLU A 71 -15.42 20.24 -3.49
CA GLU A 71 -16.63 19.78 -4.15
C GLU A 71 -16.54 19.86 -5.68
N THR A 72 -15.76 20.83 -6.19
CA THR A 72 -15.69 21.12 -7.63
C THR A 72 -14.45 20.58 -8.33
N HIS A 73 -13.33 20.36 -7.62
CA HIS A 73 -12.02 20.16 -8.25
C HIS A 73 -11.39 18.77 -8.07
N HIS A 74 -11.84 17.92 -7.16
CA HIS A 74 -11.24 16.60 -6.92
C HIS A 74 -12.27 15.51 -6.66
N PRO A 75 -13.09 15.17 -7.66
CA PRO A 75 -14.15 14.17 -7.44
C PRO A 75 -13.63 12.78 -7.09
N ASN A 76 -12.49 12.32 -7.64
CA ASN A 76 -11.98 10.96 -7.41
C ASN A 76 -10.44 10.90 -7.54
N LEU A 77 -9.71 11.07 -6.46
CA LEU A 77 -8.26 10.86 -6.46
C LEU A 77 -7.92 9.37 -6.36
N HIS A 78 -7.08 8.88 -7.27
CA HIS A 78 -6.53 7.53 -7.17
C HIS A 78 -5.66 7.39 -5.91
N ILE A 79 -5.84 6.30 -5.19
CA ILE A 79 -5.08 6.04 -3.95
C ILE A 79 -3.59 5.93 -4.26
N ALA A 80 -3.23 5.33 -5.39
CA ALA A 80 -1.85 5.26 -5.87
C ALA A 80 -1.22 6.65 -6.06
N GLN A 81 -1.96 7.62 -6.60
CA GLN A 81 -1.49 9.00 -6.76
C GLN A 81 -1.25 9.70 -5.43
N VAL A 82 -2.16 9.52 -4.46
CA VAL A 82 -1.98 10.06 -3.12
C VAL A 82 -0.78 9.41 -2.42
N ALA A 83 -0.62 8.09 -2.55
CA ALA A 83 0.53 7.37 -2.03
C ALA A 83 1.85 7.86 -2.65
N PHE A 84 1.88 8.13 -3.95
CA PHE A 84 3.02 8.72 -4.65
C PHE A 84 3.39 10.10 -4.09
N TRP A 85 2.42 11.00 -3.91
CA TRP A 85 2.67 12.32 -3.32
C TRP A 85 3.16 12.23 -1.88
N LEU A 86 2.66 11.29 -1.11
CA LEU A 86 3.14 11.05 0.25
C LEU A 86 4.58 10.52 0.25
N GLU A 87 4.88 9.58 -0.62
CA GLU A 87 6.21 8.95 -0.74
C GLU A 87 7.29 9.94 -1.17
N PHE A 88 7.02 10.76 -2.19
CA PHE A 88 8.01 11.66 -2.79
C PHE A 88 7.90 13.11 -2.29
N GLY A 89 6.78 13.47 -1.66
CA GLY A 89 6.48 14.83 -1.28
C GLY A 89 5.97 15.68 -2.45
N THR A 90 5.69 16.94 -2.14
CA THR A 90 5.30 17.97 -3.11
C THR A 90 5.98 19.28 -2.71
N SER A 91 5.83 20.36 -3.50
CA SER A 91 6.32 21.69 -3.13
C SER A 91 5.79 22.20 -1.77
N ARG A 92 4.67 21.65 -1.29
CA ARG A 92 4.01 22.06 -0.03
C ARG A 92 4.01 20.99 1.06
N MET A 93 4.39 19.75 0.73
CA MET A 93 4.33 18.62 1.63
C MET A 93 5.66 17.88 1.67
N LYS A 94 6.21 17.65 2.86
CA LYS A 94 7.43 16.88 3.07
C LYS A 94 7.23 15.42 2.62
N ALA A 95 8.24 14.86 1.96
CA ALA A 95 8.28 13.44 1.61
C ALA A 95 8.19 12.53 2.85
N ARG A 96 7.47 11.46 2.71
CA ARG A 96 7.29 10.39 3.71
C ARG A 96 7.62 9.04 3.07
N PRO A 97 8.88 8.66 2.94
CA PRO A 97 9.32 7.50 2.16
C PRO A 97 9.04 6.17 2.88
N PHE A 98 7.77 5.90 3.19
CA PHE A 98 7.33 4.69 3.87
C PHE A 98 7.55 3.44 3.03
N PHE A 99 7.33 3.53 1.71
CA PHE A 99 7.45 2.41 0.80
C PHE A 99 8.91 2.08 0.50
N ARG A 100 9.72 3.08 0.10
CA ARG A 100 11.16 2.88 -0.15
C ARG A 100 11.89 2.39 1.09
N ASN A 101 11.57 2.91 2.26
CA ASN A 101 12.18 2.46 3.52
C ASN A 101 11.83 1.00 3.83
N MET A 102 10.57 0.59 3.57
CA MET A 102 10.17 -0.81 3.70
C MET A 102 10.94 -1.71 2.73
N ILE A 103 11.00 -1.37 1.44
CA ILE A 103 11.77 -2.12 0.44
C ILE A 103 13.23 -2.27 0.90
N ARG A 104 13.90 -1.15 1.23
CA ARG A 104 15.30 -1.14 1.65
C ARG A 104 15.58 -2.08 2.83
N SER A 105 14.66 -2.13 3.79
CA SER A 105 14.82 -2.93 5.02
C SER A 105 14.40 -4.39 4.88
N LYS A 106 13.47 -4.71 3.98
CA LYS A 106 12.84 -6.04 3.92
C LYS A 106 13.24 -6.86 2.69
N SER A 107 13.53 -6.19 1.55
CA SER A 107 13.86 -6.89 0.30
C SER A 107 15.04 -7.86 0.39
N PRO A 108 16.10 -7.65 1.21
CA PRO A 108 17.18 -8.61 1.30
C PRO A 108 16.75 -10.02 1.77
N ARG A 109 15.61 -10.12 2.44
CA ARG A 109 15.07 -11.39 2.92
C ARG A 109 14.02 -12.03 1.99
N TRP A 110 13.54 -11.32 0.97
CA TRP A 110 12.48 -11.84 0.11
C TRP A 110 12.90 -13.06 -0.69
N GLY A 111 14.15 -13.10 -1.18
CA GLY A 111 14.70 -14.27 -1.87
C GLY A 111 14.70 -15.53 -0.98
N PHE A 112 15.08 -15.39 0.28
CA PHE A 112 15.02 -16.49 1.26
C PHE A 112 13.57 -17.00 1.45
N TRP A 113 12.61 -16.08 1.64
CA TRP A 113 11.20 -16.45 1.80
C TRP A 113 10.63 -17.09 0.54
N LEU A 114 10.96 -16.55 -0.66
CA LEU A 114 10.54 -17.16 -1.91
C LEU A 114 11.05 -18.59 -2.03
N GLY A 115 12.35 -18.83 -1.76
CA GLY A 115 12.94 -20.18 -1.80
C GLY A 115 12.26 -21.14 -0.80
N LYS A 116 11.89 -20.64 0.39
CA LYS A 116 11.14 -21.42 1.38
C LYS A 116 9.74 -21.78 0.85
N TYR A 117 8.99 -20.80 0.35
CA TYR A 117 7.64 -21.00 -0.16
C TYR A 117 7.59 -21.92 -1.39
N LEU A 118 8.59 -21.84 -2.29
CA LEU A 118 8.72 -22.76 -3.42
C LEU A 118 8.88 -24.21 -2.96
N LYS A 119 9.70 -24.45 -1.96
CA LYS A 119 9.86 -25.80 -1.38
C LYS A 119 8.58 -26.31 -0.74
N GLU A 120 7.86 -25.45 0.00
CA GLU A 120 6.60 -25.78 0.68
C GLU A 120 5.44 -26.03 -0.31
N SER A 121 5.48 -25.43 -1.49
CA SER A 121 4.44 -25.56 -2.52
C SER A 121 4.78 -26.57 -3.62
N ASP A 122 5.76 -27.45 -3.39
CA ASP A 122 6.25 -28.42 -4.39
C ASP A 122 6.64 -27.72 -5.72
N TYR A 123 7.28 -26.55 -5.60
CA TYR A 123 7.73 -25.66 -6.68
C TYR A 123 6.61 -25.08 -7.57
N ASP A 124 5.40 -24.97 -7.04
CA ASP A 124 4.33 -24.21 -7.69
C ASP A 124 4.58 -22.71 -7.49
N ALA A 125 5.00 -22.03 -8.56
CA ALA A 125 5.36 -20.60 -8.53
C ALA A 125 4.17 -19.71 -8.18
N GLN A 126 2.96 -20.04 -8.67
CA GLN A 126 1.74 -19.27 -8.38
C GLN A 126 1.46 -19.21 -6.88
N THR A 127 1.52 -20.36 -6.21
CA THR A 127 1.31 -20.45 -4.76
C THR A 127 2.44 -19.77 -3.99
N ALA A 128 3.69 -19.96 -4.40
CA ALA A 128 4.85 -19.37 -3.73
C ALA A 128 4.86 -17.84 -3.83
N LEU A 129 4.58 -17.29 -5.02
CA LEU A 129 4.49 -15.84 -5.24
C LEU A 129 3.28 -15.23 -4.54
N SER A 130 2.16 -15.94 -4.47
CA SER A 130 1.00 -15.49 -3.67
C SER A 130 1.35 -15.36 -2.19
N LYS A 131 2.02 -16.36 -1.59
CA LYS A 131 2.50 -16.28 -0.20
C LYS A 131 3.48 -15.13 0.01
N LEU A 132 4.39 -14.91 -0.93
CA LEU A 132 5.33 -13.79 -0.90
C LEU A 132 4.59 -12.45 -1.02
N GLY A 133 3.59 -12.34 -1.90
CA GLY A 133 2.74 -11.18 -2.07
C GLY A 133 2.02 -10.78 -0.78
N VAL A 134 1.44 -11.76 -0.07
CA VAL A 134 0.83 -11.54 1.25
C VAL A 134 1.86 -10.98 2.24
N LEU A 135 3.04 -11.60 2.33
CA LEU A 135 4.11 -11.14 3.23
C LEU A 135 4.51 -9.69 2.94
N ILE A 136 4.73 -9.32 1.66
CA ILE A 136 5.12 -7.96 1.28
C ILE A 136 3.99 -6.97 1.54
N LYS A 137 2.74 -7.34 1.25
CA LYS A 137 1.54 -6.56 1.57
C LYS A 137 1.49 -6.21 3.06
N GLU A 138 1.65 -7.19 3.94
CA GLU A 138 1.68 -6.98 5.39
C GLU A 138 2.83 -6.08 5.83
N GLN A 139 4.02 -6.24 5.24
CA GLN A 139 5.17 -5.39 5.51
C GLN A 139 4.92 -3.93 5.10
N LEU A 140 4.25 -3.70 3.97
CA LEU A 140 3.89 -2.36 3.52
C LEU A 140 2.83 -1.74 4.44
N GLN A 141 1.80 -2.50 4.82
CA GLN A 141 0.79 -2.07 5.78
C GLN A 141 1.41 -1.72 7.14
N ALA A 142 2.33 -2.53 7.63
CA ALA A 142 3.08 -2.28 8.87
C ALA A 142 3.93 -0.99 8.76
N SER A 143 4.58 -0.74 7.62
CA SER A 143 5.34 0.48 7.38
C SER A 143 4.47 1.74 7.40
N ILE A 144 3.27 1.68 6.83
CA ILE A 144 2.28 2.77 6.88
C ILE A 144 1.85 3.05 8.33
N LEU A 145 1.56 1.99 9.08
CA LEU A 145 1.12 2.11 10.49
C LEU A 145 2.23 2.60 11.42
N ALA A 146 3.47 2.21 11.16
CA ALA A 146 4.64 2.59 11.96
C ALA A 146 5.11 4.03 11.69
N TRP A 147 4.60 4.70 10.64
CA TRP A 147 5.03 6.06 10.32
C TRP A 147 4.74 7.04 11.46
N PRO A 148 5.68 7.93 11.82
CA PRO A 148 5.52 8.88 12.90
C PRO A 148 4.33 9.84 12.71
N ALA A 149 3.85 10.38 13.81
CA ALA A 149 2.82 11.42 13.83
C ALA A 149 3.46 12.77 13.48
N ASP A 150 3.55 13.11 12.20
CA ASP A 150 4.19 14.33 11.68
C ASP A 150 3.21 15.28 10.96
N ASN A 151 1.92 15.15 11.22
CA ASN A 151 0.91 16.05 10.67
C ASN A 151 1.01 17.46 11.29
N LYS A 152 0.82 18.48 10.45
CA LYS A 152 0.67 19.87 10.92
C LYS A 152 -0.61 20.03 11.76
N PRO A 153 -0.65 20.97 12.72
CA PRO A 153 -1.81 21.16 13.62
C PRO A 153 -3.15 21.28 12.90
N LEU A 154 -3.22 22.00 11.79
CA LEU A 154 -4.43 22.12 10.98
C LEU A 154 -4.88 20.77 10.39
N THR A 155 -3.94 19.96 9.92
CA THR A 155 -4.23 18.61 9.41
C THR A 155 -4.76 17.70 10.52
N VAL A 156 -4.16 17.76 11.71
CA VAL A 156 -4.64 17.03 12.91
C VAL A 156 -6.07 17.46 13.26
N PHE A 157 -6.33 18.77 13.24
CA PHE A 157 -7.67 19.31 13.50
C PHE A 157 -8.72 18.82 12.50
N ILE A 158 -8.39 18.81 11.20
CA ILE A 158 -9.30 18.30 10.16
C ILE A 158 -9.54 16.79 10.33
N LYS A 159 -8.50 16.01 10.43
CA LYS A 159 -8.53 14.54 10.45
C LYS A 159 -8.98 13.95 11.79
N ARG A 160 -8.87 14.70 12.89
CA ARG A 160 -8.97 14.19 14.27
C ARG A 160 -7.99 13.05 14.57
N ALA A 161 -6.87 13.00 13.86
CA ALA A 161 -5.84 11.99 13.99
C ALA A 161 -4.46 12.57 13.75
N SER A 162 -3.51 12.21 14.58
CA SER A 162 -2.12 12.68 14.47
C SER A 162 -1.32 11.92 13.41
N LYS A 163 -1.64 10.64 13.16
CA LYS A 163 -0.91 9.80 12.21
C LYS A 163 -1.03 10.31 10.77
N ALA A 164 0.10 10.54 10.12
CA ALA A 164 0.18 11.17 8.80
C ALA A 164 -0.41 10.31 7.68
N LEU A 165 -0.08 9.02 7.64
CA LEU A 165 -0.45 8.12 6.55
C LEU A 165 -1.80 7.43 6.75
N VAL A 166 -2.42 7.60 7.91
CA VAL A 166 -3.72 6.99 8.22
C VAL A 166 -4.81 8.05 8.18
N ASN A 167 -5.65 8.01 7.15
CA ASN A 167 -6.89 8.77 7.07
C ASN A 167 -8.03 7.79 6.80
N PHE A 168 -8.88 7.51 7.80
CA PHE A 168 -9.91 6.46 7.77
C PHE A 168 -9.40 5.05 7.42
N GLY A 169 -8.09 4.83 7.42
CA GLY A 169 -7.49 3.56 7.00
C GLY A 169 -7.65 3.23 5.51
N THR A 170 -8.13 4.18 4.68
CA THR A 170 -8.39 3.94 3.26
C THR A 170 -7.14 3.46 2.54
N MET A 171 -6.02 4.18 2.64
CA MET A 171 -4.77 3.78 2.01
C MET A 171 -4.30 2.40 2.50
N LEU A 172 -4.42 2.12 3.81
CA LEU A 172 -4.03 0.84 4.40
C LEU A 172 -4.84 -0.35 3.86
N ARG A 173 -6.16 -0.17 3.69
CA ARG A 173 -7.06 -1.23 3.18
C ARG A 173 -6.87 -1.53 1.71
N HIS A 174 -6.33 -0.58 0.93
CA HIS A 174 -6.12 -0.72 -0.52
C HIS A 174 -4.68 -1.10 -0.89
N VAL A 175 -3.85 -1.45 0.10
CA VAL A 175 -2.62 -2.19 -0.20
C VAL A 175 -3.01 -3.59 -0.61
N ASP A 176 -2.64 -3.99 -1.81
CA ASP A 176 -2.95 -5.32 -2.33
C ASP A 176 -1.81 -5.87 -3.17
N PHE A 177 -1.95 -7.11 -3.64
CA PHE A 177 -0.98 -7.75 -4.51
C PHE A 177 -1.67 -8.50 -5.64
N GLN A 178 -0.96 -8.68 -6.74
CA GLN A 178 -1.39 -9.45 -7.90
C GLN A 178 -0.22 -10.31 -8.40
N VAL A 179 -0.48 -11.57 -8.67
CA VAL A 179 0.48 -12.48 -9.34
C VAL A 179 0.16 -12.50 -10.82
N LEU A 180 1.17 -12.33 -11.64
CA LEU A 180 1.07 -12.28 -13.10
C LEU A 180 1.91 -13.40 -13.72
N ASP A 181 1.43 -13.93 -14.85
CA ASP A 181 2.08 -14.96 -15.67
C ASP A 181 3.30 -14.43 -16.43
#